data_46edd69e4bf395920fcf7a4a968f78ee
#
_entry.id   46edd69e4bf395920fcf7a4a968f78ee
#
_cell.length_a   1.000
_cell.length_b   1.000
_cell.length_c   1.000
_cell.angle_alpha   90.00
_cell.angle_beta   90.00
_cell.angle_gamma   90.00
#
_symmetry.space_group_name_H-M   'P 1'
#
loop_
_entity.id
_entity.type
_entity.pdbx_description
1 polymer ?
#
loop_
_entity_poly.entity_id
_entity_poly.type
_entity_poly.pdbx_seq_one_letter_code
_entity_poly.pdbx_strand_id
1 'polypeptide(L)'
;MTALGIVGCRVFEDEITHVLANGPDIDRIYIIENEENDGLLYKLESEGFEPVVLPFYKIKTDLKRSNEFSIIVQLQGMGLHIDPALLKSKTYTNVDLMSRLVDGILLFYGSCGQAFSRIQRDFAHKGCPIKPLQDRSTGESIKPVEDCIAAALGGNSNYRKILKNHSDTFFLTPMWAVNWKTVFRVGDKPPLGFEFTPEYMRELGYRKVAGINTKLSYESDFEKKIEEFAHNFGFEIIELEGSTEIVKKSYNQMRTMLRRPLKV
;
A
#
# COMPACT_ATOMS: atom_id res chain seq x y z
N MET A 1 -9.72 -20.13 -15.07
CA MET A 1 -8.78 -19.63 -14.04
C MET A 1 -8.88 -18.10 -14.04
N THR A 2 -9.07 -17.49 -12.88
CA THR A 2 -9.07 -16.04 -12.75
C THR A 2 -8.04 -15.66 -11.68
N ALA A 3 -7.12 -14.77 -12.01
CA ALA A 3 -6.08 -14.34 -11.08
C ALA A 3 -6.06 -12.81 -10.96
N LEU A 4 -6.00 -12.33 -9.72
CA LEU A 4 -5.80 -10.92 -9.39
C LEU A 4 -4.39 -10.69 -8.86
N GLY A 5 -3.65 -9.82 -9.50
CA GLY A 5 -2.36 -9.32 -9.00
C GLY A 5 -2.54 -8.15 -8.04
N ILE A 6 -1.81 -8.15 -6.95
CA ILE A 6 -1.62 -7.03 -6.05
C ILE A 6 -0.16 -6.63 -6.10
N VAL A 7 0.13 -5.41 -6.52
CA VAL A 7 1.46 -4.81 -6.41
C VAL A 7 1.34 -3.63 -5.45
N GLY A 8 2.03 -3.68 -4.33
CA GLY A 8 1.82 -2.70 -3.27
C GLY A 8 3.07 -2.31 -2.50
N CYS A 9 3.02 -1.11 -1.93
CA CYS A 9 3.96 -0.68 -0.91
C CYS A 9 3.67 -1.44 0.39
N ARG A 10 4.71 -1.83 1.09
CA ARG A 10 4.61 -2.46 2.41
C ARG A 10 3.84 -1.61 3.44
N VAL A 11 3.71 -0.31 3.20
CA VAL A 11 2.87 0.56 4.03
C VAL A 11 1.40 0.13 4.07
N PHE A 12 0.95 -0.64 3.09
CA PHE A 12 -0.41 -1.19 3.01
C PHE A 12 -0.51 -2.66 3.42
N GLU A 13 0.48 -3.19 4.11
CA GLU A 13 0.50 -4.60 4.54
C GLU A 13 -0.74 -4.97 5.36
N ASP A 14 -1.13 -4.11 6.30
CA ASP A 14 -2.33 -4.29 7.12
C ASP A 14 -3.61 -4.29 6.28
N GLU A 15 -3.74 -3.31 5.39
CA GLU A 15 -4.90 -3.18 4.51
C GLU A 15 -4.97 -4.32 3.49
N ILE A 16 -3.85 -4.80 2.97
CA ILE A 16 -3.80 -5.98 2.09
C ILE A 16 -4.30 -7.20 2.87
N THR A 17 -3.74 -7.46 4.05
CA THR A 17 -4.21 -8.56 4.91
C THR A 17 -5.71 -8.45 5.17
N HIS A 18 -6.17 -7.28 5.56
CA HIS A 18 -7.58 -7.04 5.88
C HIS A 18 -8.53 -7.30 4.70
N VAL A 19 -8.21 -6.84 3.49
CA VAL A 19 -9.09 -7.08 2.33
C VAL A 19 -9.04 -8.53 1.86
N LEU A 20 -7.96 -9.23 2.08
CA LEU A 20 -7.86 -10.67 1.80
C LEU A 20 -8.65 -11.48 2.85
N ALA A 21 -8.49 -11.19 4.14
CA ALA A 21 -9.19 -11.88 5.22
C ALA A 21 -10.73 -11.71 5.13
N ASN A 22 -11.19 -10.54 4.69
CA ASN A 22 -12.61 -10.24 4.52
C ASN A 22 -13.12 -10.43 3.08
N GLY A 23 -12.26 -10.89 2.18
CA GLY A 23 -12.63 -11.20 0.79
C GLY A 23 -13.28 -12.57 0.69
N PRO A 24 -14.50 -12.70 0.11
CA PRO A 24 -15.09 -14.00 -0.11
C PRO A 24 -14.35 -14.78 -1.22
N ASP A 25 -14.32 -16.11 -1.10
CA ASP A 25 -13.92 -17.05 -2.16
C ASP A 25 -12.52 -16.78 -2.77
N ILE A 26 -11.50 -16.66 -1.95
CA ILE A 26 -10.11 -16.76 -2.36
C ILE A 26 -9.68 -18.21 -2.17
N ASP A 27 -9.35 -18.88 -3.28
CA ASP A 27 -8.95 -20.29 -3.22
C ASP A 27 -7.46 -20.41 -2.89
N ARG A 28 -6.65 -19.47 -3.37
CA ARG A 28 -5.20 -19.52 -3.17
C ARG A 28 -4.55 -18.16 -3.17
N ILE A 29 -3.60 -17.96 -2.25
CA ILE A 29 -2.77 -16.75 -2.16
C ILE A 29 -1.33 -17.14 -2.47
N TYR A 30 -0.74 -16.48 -3.46
CA TYR A 30 0.68 -16.57 -3.80
C TYR A 30 1.36 -15.28 -3.36
N ILE A 31 2.51 -15.41 -2.72
CA ILE A 31 3.38 -14.30 -2.40
C ILE A 31 4.65 -14.43 -3.22
N ILE A 32 4.99 -13.40 -4.01
CA ILE A 32 6.24 -13.39 -4.75
C ILE A 32 7.38 -13.19 -3.77
N GLU A 33 8.29 -14.18 -3.72
CA GLU A 33 9.40 -14.23 -2.77
C GLU A 33 10.28 -12.98 -2.85
N ASN A 34 10.42 -12.28 -1.73
CA ASN A 34 11.34 -11.17 -1.52
C ASN A 34 11.54 -10.88 -0.02
N GLU A 35 12.45 -9.96 0.30
CA GLU A 35 12.84 -9.58 1.66
C GLU A 35 11.79 -8.78 2.46
N GLU A 36 10.69 -8.35 1.82
CA GLU A 36 9.65 -7.53 2.42
C GLU A 36 8.45 -8.34 2.95
N ASN A 37 8.48 -9.67 2.82
CA ASN A 37 7.29 -10.51 2.95
C ASN A 37 6.96 -10.94 4.38
N ASP A 38 7.91 -10.94 5.30
CA ASP A 38 7.78 -11.60 6.61
C ASP A 38 6.55 -11.11 7.39
N GLY A 39 6.33 -9.80 7.42
CA GLY A 39 5.17 -9.20 8.11
C GLY A 39 3.84 -9.62 7.49
N LEU A 40 3.74 -9.57 6.15
CA LEU A 40 2.53 -9.99 5.45
C LEU A 40 2.23 -11.48 5.65
N LEU A 41 3.26 -12.33 5.60
CA LEU A 41 3.10 -13.77 5.84
C LEU A 41 2.58 -14.03 7.23
N TYR A 42 3.21 -13.47 8.26
CA TYR A 42 2.76 -13.60 9.64
C TYR A 42 1.29 -13.19 9.84
N LYS A 43 0.88 -12.07 9.24
CA LYS A 43 -0.50 -11.56 9.34
C LYS A 43 -1.50 -12.44 8.60
N LEU A 44 -1.17 -12.92 7.39
CA LEU A 44 -2.04 -13.83 6.64
C LEU A 44 -2.19 -15.18 7.35
N GLU A 45 -1.11 -15.72 7.91
CA GLU A 45 -1.16 -16.94 8.71
C GLU A 45 -2.01 -16.77 9.97
N SER A 46 -1.93 -15.62 10.63
CA SER A 46 -2.78 -15.30 11.79
C SER A 46 -4.27 -15.21 11.47
N GLU A 47 -4.60 -14.86 10.21
CA GLU A 47 -5.97 -14.86 9.69
C GLU A 47 -6.40 -16.26 9.15
N GLY A 48 -5.55 -17.27 9.29
CA GLY A 48 -5.86 -18.65 8.91
C GLY A 48 -5.60 -18.98 7.44
N PHE A 49 -4.84 -18.17 6.72
CA PHE A 49 -4.40 -18.48 5.37
C PHE A 49 -3.11 -19.31 5.37
N GLU A 50 -2.94 -20.10 4.32
CA GLU A 50 -1.69 -20.80 4.02
C GLU A 50 -1.10 -20.26 2.69
N PRO A 51 -0.45 -19.06 2.72
CA PRO A 51 0.08 -18.46 1.50
C PRO A 51 1.24 -19.28 0.94
N VAL A 52 1.30 -19.39 -0.39
CA VAL A 52 2.37 -20.10 -1.09
C VAL A 52 3.43 -19.10 -1.52
N VAL A 53 4.61 -19.16 -0.91
CA VAL A 53 5.74 -18.28 -1.27
C VAL A 53 6.54 -18.91 -2.38
N LEU A 54 6.62 -18.24 -3.53
CA LEU A 54 7.36 -18.73 -4.70
C LEU A 54 8.07 -17.58 -5.42
N PRO A 55 9.23 -17.87 -6.03
CA PRO A 55 9.81 -16.95 -6.97
C PRO A 55 8.90 -16.80 -8.21
N PHE A 56 8.88 -15.61 -8.78
CA PHE A 56 7.98 -15.22 -9.86
C PHE A 56 7.86 -16.27 -10.99
N TYR A 57 8.99 -16.86 -11.43
CA TYR A 57 9.02 -17.80 -12.54
C TYR A 57 8.31 -19.14 -12.25
N LYS A 58 8.21 -19.54 -10.98
CA LYS A 58 7.50 -20.76 -10.56
C LYS A 58 5.99 -20.57 -10.48
N ILE A 59 5.51 -19.39 -10.13
CA ILE A 59 4.07 -19.09 -10.01
C ILE A 59 3.34 -19.40 -11.33
N LYS A 60 3.92 -19.03 -12.47
CA LYS A 60 3.32 -19.30 -13.79
C LYS A 60 3.03 -20.78 -14.04
N THR A 61 3.87 -21.66 -13.55
CA THR A 61 3.71 -23.10 -13.74
C THR A 61 2.65 -23.65 -12.79
N ASP A 62 2.59 -23.15 -11.58
CA ASP A 62 1.65 -23.57 -10.56
C ASP A 62 0.22 -23.12 -10.90
N LEU A 63 0.04 -21.86 -11.30
CA LEU A 63 -1.23 -21.29 -11.75
C LEU A 63 -1.89 -22.09 -12.88
N LYS A 64 -1.12 -22.58 -13.86
CA LYS A 64 -1.66 -23.36 -14.99
C LYS A 64 -2.35 -24.66 -14.57
N ARG A 65 -2.11 -25.15 -13.37
CA ARG A 65 -2.67 -26.38 -12.82
C ARG A 65 -3.95 -26.19 -12.02
N SER A 66 -4.33 -24.94 -11.77
CA SER A 66 -5.46 -24.57 -10.92
C SER A 66 -6.60 -23.97 -11.75
N ASN A 67 -7.85 -24.35 -11.43
CA ASN A 67 -9.07 -23.69 -11.93
C ASN A 67 -9.66 -22.68 -10.92
N GLU A 68 -8.89 -22.30 -9.92
CA GLU A 68 -9.27 -21.53 -8.74
C GLU A 68 -9.14 -20.02 -8.98
N PHE A 69 -9.79 -19.22 -8.13
CA PHE A 69 -9.54 -17.79 -8.05
C PHE A 69 -8.32 -17.53 -7.17
N SER A 70 -7.25 -17.07 -7.79
CA SER A 70 -5.97 -16.87 -7.12
C SER A 70 -5.65 -15.38 -6.94
N ILE A 71 -5.03 -15.05 -5.82
CA ILE A 71 -4.41 -13.75 -5.57
C ILE A 71 -2.90 -13.91 -5.63
N ILE A 72 -2.22 -12.99 -6.31
CA ILE A 72 -0.74 -12.95 -6.37
C ILE A 72 -0.29 -11.60 -5.82
N VAL A 73 0.47 -11.61 -4.74
CA VAL A 73 0.94 -10.40 -4.07
C VAL A 73 2.44 -10.20 -4.29
N GLN A 74 2.80 -8.98 -4.69
CA GLN A 74 4.17 -8.48 -4.74
C GLN A 74 4.28 -7.24 -3.88
N LEU A 75 4.93 -7.35 -2.74
CA LEU A 75 5.27 -6.21 -1.90
C LEU A 75 6.54 -5.50 -2.36
N GLN A 76 6.61 -4.22 -2.05
CA GLN A 76 7.78 -3.37 -2.29
C GLN A 76 8.09 -2.56 -1.03
N GLY A 77 9.37 -2.38 -0.76
CA GLY A 77 9.86 -1.69 0.43
C GLY A 77 9.35 -0.25 0.56
N MET A 78 9.09 0.16 1.79
CA MET A 78 8.59 1.51 2.11
C MET A 78 9.58 2.60 1.70
N GLY A 79 10.87 2.35 1.77
CA GLY A 79 11.92 3.32 1.44
C GLY A 79 11.93 3.80 -0.02
N LEU A 80 11.25 3.09 -0.93
CA LEU A 80 11.25 3.46 -2.36
C LEU A 80 10.58 4.82 -2.63
N HIS A 81 9.64 5.26 -1.79
CA HIS A 81 8.94 6.55 -1.99
C HIS A 81 9.85 7.77 -1.88
N ILE A 82 11.04 7.60 -1.27
CA ILE A 82 12.05 8.66 -1.14
C ILE A 82 12.63 9.04 -2.52
N ASP A 83 12.71 8.07 -3.44
CA ASP A 83 13.12 8.30 -4.83
C ASP A 83 11.96 7.95 -5.77
N PRO A 84 11.17 8.95 -6.22
CA PRO A 84 10.02 8.72 -7.12
C PRO A 84 10.40 8.09 -8.46
N ALA A 85 11.61 8.30 -8.97
CA ALA A 85 12.07 7.70 -10.21
C ALA A 85 12.36 6.20 -10.02
N LEU A 86 13.03 5.85 -8.94
CA LEU A 86 13.30 4.45 -8.58
C LEU A 86 12.00 3.72 -8.25
N LEU A 87 11.09 4.33 -7.46
CA LEU A 87 9.78 3.80 -7.17
C LEU A 87 9.01 3.49 -8.46
N LYS A 88 8.94 4.45 -9.39
CA LYS A 88 8.30 4.27 -10.68
C LYS A 88 8.93 3.11 -11.46
N SER A 89 10.24 3.11 -11.63
CA SER A 89 10.98 2.10 -12.40
C SER A 89 10.71 0.69 -11.86
N LYS A 90 10.88 0.49 -10.55
CA LYS A 90 10.65 -0.83 -9.91
C LYS A 90 9.19 -1.27 -10.01
N THR A 91 8.23 -0.37 -9.75
CA THR A 91 6.81 -0.70 -9.85
C THR A 91 6.40 -1.03 -11.27
N TYR A 92 6.87 -0.28 -12.28
CA TYR A 92 6.59 -0.56 -13.70
C TYR A 92 7.14 -1.92 -14.13
N THR A 93 8.34 -2.28 -13.68
CA THR A 93 8.91 -3.61 -13.92
C THR A 93 8.04 -4.71 -13.31
N ASN A 94 7.63 -4.57 -12.06
CA ASN A 94 6.79 -5.56 -11.37
C ASN A 94 5.41 -5.68 -12.02
N VAL A 95 4.82 -4.56 -12.43
CA VAL A 95 3.54 -4.53 -13.16
C VAL A 95 3.67 -5.20 -14.53
N ASP A 96 4.75 -4.96 -15.27
CA ASP A 96 4.99 -5.62 -16.57
C ASP A 96 5.08 -7.13 -16.40
N LEU A 97 5.84 -7.60 -15.42
CA LEU A 97 5.96 -9.02 -15.12
C LEU A 97 4.62 -9.60 -14.67
N MET A 98 3.95 -8.98 -13.71
CA MET A 98 2.67 -9.44 -13.15
C MET A 98 1.58 -9.51 -14.22
N SER A 99 1.53 -8.55 -15.14
CA SER A 99 0.53 -8.50 -16.22
C SER A 99 0.54 -9.72 -17.17
N ARG A 100 1.61 -10.51 -17.13
CA ARG A 100 1.74 -11.76 -17.92
C ARG A 100 1.18 -12.98 -17.20
N LEU A 101 0.80 -12.83 -15.93
CA LEU A 101 0.34 -13.93 -15.07
C LEU A 101 -1.13 -13.80 -14.66
N VAL A 102 -1.67 -12.57 -14.64
CA VAL A 102 -2.95 -12.28 -14.02
C VAL A 102 -3.92 -11.59 -14.98
N ASP A 103 -5.21 -11.66 -14.66
CA ASP A 103 -6.29 -11.05 -15.44
C ASP A 103 -6.50 -9.57 -15.13
N GLY A 104 -5.93 -9.08 -14.03
CA GLY A 104 -5.93 -7.67 -13.65
C GLY A 104 -5.02 -7.40 -12.48
N ILE A 105 -4.60 -6.15 -12.31
CA ILE A 105 -3.69 -5.71 -11.25
C ILE A 105 -4.30 -4.56 -10.47
N LEU A 106 -4.40 -4.72 -9.16
CA LEU A 106 -4.67 -3.65 -8.21
C LEU A 106 -3.35 -3.17 -7.62
N LEU A 107 -3.07 -1.88 -7.80
CA LEU A 107 -1.92 -1.24 -7.19
C LEU A 107 -2.33 -0.70 -5.83
N PHE A 108 -1.72 -1.19 -4.76
CA PHE A 108 -1.80 -0.59 -3.44
C PHE A 108 -0.82 0.58 -3.38
N TYR A 109 -1.13 1.56 -4.22
CA TYR A 109 -0.49 2.86 -4.37
C TYR A 109 -1.53 3.89 -4.78
N GLY A 110 -1.27 5.15 -4.41
CA GLY A 110 -1.91 6.31 -5.00
C GLY A 110 -1.16 6.82 -6.22
N SER A 111 -1.27 8.12 -6.51
CA SER A 111 -0.47 8.78 -7.54
C SER A 111 1.00 8.95 -7.12
N CYS A 112 1.28 8.96 -5.83
CA CYS A 112 2.61 8.99 -5.20
C CYS A 112 3.55 10.01 -5.88
N GLY A 113 3.25 11.31 -5.72
CA GLY A 113 4.04 12.38 -6.34
C GLY A 113 4.08 12.33 -7.87
N GLN A 114 2.99 11.88 -8.53
CA GLN A 114 2.84 11.70 -9.98
C GLN A 114 3.56 10.47 -10.58
N ALA A 115 4.25 9.65 -9.77
CA ALA A 115 4.95 8.45 -10.27
C ALA A 115 4.01 7.52 -11.06
N PHE A 116 2.74 7.40 -10.61
CA PHE A 116 1.76 6.49 -11.20
C PHE A 116 0.58 7.19 -11.91
N SER A 117 0.63 8.50 -12.12
CA SER A 117 -0.46 9.25 -12.76
C SER A 117 -0.82 8.76 -14.16
N ARG A 118 0.10 8.12 -14.86
CA ARG A 118 -0.06 7.64 -16.24
C ARG A 118 -0.06 6.11 -16.37
N ILE A 119 0.07 5.36 -15.28
CA ILE A 119 0.30 3.90 -15.32
C ILE A 119 -0.79 3.14 -16.08
N GLN A 120 -2.06 3.51 -15.92
CA GLN A 120 -3.17 2.87 -16.64
C GLN A 120 -3.05 3.04 -18.16
N ARG A 121 -2.63 4.23 -18.60
CA ARG A 121 -2.43 4.53 -20.03
C ARG A 121 -1.20 3.83 -20.58
N ASP A 122 -0.10 3.87 -19.83
CA ASP A 122 1.19 3.33 -20.27
C ASP A 122 1.11 1.79 -20.44
N PHE A 123 0.24 1.11 -19.69
CA PHE A 123 0.01 -0.34 -19.80
C PHE A 123 -1.29 -0.72 -20.53
N ALA A 124 -2.03 0.22 -21.14
CA ALA A 124 -3.30 -0.09 -21.80
C ALA A 124 -3.18 -1.18 -22.89
N HIS A 125 -2.00 -1.26 -23.53
CA HIS A 125 -1.69 -2.24 -24.59
C HIS A 125 -1.56 -3.69 -24.10
N LYS A 126 -1.48 -3.92 -22.78
CA LYS A 126 -1.28 -5.28 -22.21
C LYS A 126 -2.55 -6.13 -22.17
N GLY A 127 -3.73 -5.52 -22.31
CA GLY A 127 -5.00 -6.23 -22.14
C GLY A 127 -5.32 -6.62 -20.70
N CYS A 128 -4.41 -6.36 -19.76
CA CYS A 128 -4.57 -6.58 -18.34
C CYS A 128 -4.90 -5.23 -17.67
N PRO A 129 -6.12 -5.03 -17.14
CA PRO A 129 -6.49 -3.79 -16.49
C PRO A 129 -5.68 -3.56 -15.21
N ILE A 130 -5.08 -2.38 -15.12
CA ILE A 130 -4.26 -1.96 -13.99
C ILE A 130 -4.93 -0.76 -13.33
N LYS A 131 -5.21 -0.83 -12.03
CA LYS A 131 -5.86 0.25 -11.29
C LYS A 131 -5.11 0.57 -10.01
N PRO A 132 -4.71 1.83 -9.79
CA PRO A 132 -4.29 2.29 -8.47
C PRO A 132 -5.50 2.36 -7.52
N LEU A 133 -5.26 2.56 -6.23
CA LEU A 133 -6.31 2.87 -5.27
C LEU A 133 -7.04 4.15 -5.70
N GLN A 134 -8.38 4.11 -5.67
CA GLN A 134 -9.23 5.15 -6.27
C GLN A 134 -10.11 5.83 -5.23
N ASP A 135 -10.07 7.16 -5.24
CA ASP A 135 -11.04 7.97 -4.52
C ASP A 135 -12.31 8.18 -5.37
N ARG A 136 -13.46 7.91 -4.74
CA ARG A 136 -14.81 8.04 -5.31
C ARG A 136 -15.72 8.88 -4.42
N SER A 137 -15.17 9.51 -3.41
CA SER A 137 -15.94 10.17 -2.36
C SER A 137 -16.67 11.45 -2.83
N THR A 138 -16.22 12.05 -3.93
CA THR A 138 -16.69 13.40 -4.32
C THR A 138 -17.79 13.42 -5.38
N GLY A 139 -18.26 12.26 -5.89
CA GLY A 139 -19.21 12.23 -7.01
C GLY A 139 -18.68 12.76 -8.35
N GLU A 140 -17.44 13.32 -8.33
CA GLU A 140 -16.70 13.74 -9.50
C GLU A 140 -16.00 12.56 -10.21
N SER A 141 -15.21 12.85 -11.22
CA SER A 141 -14.44 11.83 -11.92
C SER A 141 -13.57 11.01 -10.96
N ILE A 142 -13.61 9.69 -11.11
CA ILE A 142 -12.79 8.74 -10.34
C ILE A 142 -11.32 9.09 -10.54
N LYS A 143 -10.62 9.39 -9.45
CA LYS A 143 -9.19 9.73 -9.46
C LYS A 143 -8.41 8.79 -8.56
N PRO A 144 -7.13 8.52 -8.83
CA PRO A 144 -6.27 7.89 -7.84
C PRO A 144 -6.23 8.72 -6.55
N VAL A 145 -6.06 8.05 -5.41
CA VAL A 145 -5.68 8.76 -4.18
C VAL A 145 -4.31 9.41 -4.36
N GLU A 146 -4.04 10.50 -3.64
CA GLU A 146 -2.76 11.20 -3.76
C GLU A 146 -1.59 10.33 -3.28
N ASP A 147 -1.76 9.69 -2.11
CA ASP A 147 -0.77 8.82 -1.48
C ASP A 147 -1.41 7.87 -0.46
N CYS A 148 -0.59 7.20 0.35
CA CYS A 148 -1.03 6.29 1.39
C CYS A 148 -1.76 7.02 2.54
N ILE A 149 -1.39 8.25 2.85
CA ILE A 149 -2.05 9.05 3.88
C ILE A 149 -3.46 9.44 3.43
N ALA A 150 -3.61 9.88 2.17
CA ALA A 150 -4.92 10.16 1.58
C ALA A 150 -5.81 8.90 1.58
N ALA A 151 -5.25 7.73 1.31
CA ALA A 151 -5.99 6.46 1.38
C ALA A 151 -6.45 6.16 2.81
N ALA A 152 -5.55 6.27 3.79
CA ALA A 152 -5.84 6.02 5.21
C ALA A 152 -6.81 7.04 5.82
N LEU A 153 -6.86 8.26 5.29
CA LEU A 153 -7.81 9.31 5.71
C LEU A 153 -9.15 9.28 4.92
N GLY A 154 -9.40 8.25 4.11
CA GLY A 154 -10.67 8.05 3.43
C GLY A 154 -10.87 8.86 2.15
N GLY A 155 -9.80 9.44 1.58
CA GLY A 155 -9.80 10.08 0.27
C GLY A 155 -9.17 11.47 0.22
N ASN A 156 -8.95 11.95 -1.00
CA ASN A 156 -8.20 13.19 -1.29
C ASN A 156 -8.86 14.44 -0.68
N SER A 157 -10.19 14.50 -0.69
CA SER A 157 -10.93 15.66 -0.17
C SER A 157 -10.73 15.82 1.33
N ASN A 158 -10.87 14.73 2.10
CA ASN A 158 -10.65 14.73 3.54
C ASN A 158 -9.18 15.01 3.87
N TYR A 159 -8.26 14.37 3.16
CA TYR A 159 -6.82 14.60 3.31
C TYR A 159 -6.47 16.08 3.16
N ARG A 160 -6.93 16.73 2.08
CA ARG A 160 -6.66 18.17 1.85
C ARG A 160 -7.27 19.07 2.92
N LYS A 161 -8.46 18.71 3.45
CA LYS A 161 -9.08 19.42 4.56
C LYS A 161 -8.23 19.33 5.84
N ILE A 162 -7.75 18.13 6.14
CA ILE A 162 -6.88 17.87 7.30
C ILE A 162 -5.56 18.63 7.15
N LEU A 163 -4.91 18.56 5.99
CA LEU A 163 -3.66 19.31 5.72
C LEU A 163 -3.78 20.81 5.95
N LYS A 164 -4.94 21.42 5.59
CA LYS A 164 -5.16 22.87 5.85
C LYS A 164 -5.19 23.20 7.32
N ASN A 165 -5.72 22.31 8.15
CA ASN A 165 -5.86 22.53 9.59
C ASN A 165 -4.63 22.06 10.39
N HIS A 166 -3.80 21.21 9.80
CA HIS A 166 -2.66 20.53 10.43
C HIS A 166 -1.42 20.59 9.52
N SER A 167 -1.08 21.79 9.03
CA SER A 167 0.05 22.00 8.11
C SER A 167 1.43 21.74 8.75
N ASP A 168 1.49 21.77 10.08
CA ASP A 168 2.68 21.52 10.89
C ASP A 168 2.77 20.07 11.41
N THR A 169 1.98 19.16 10.84
CA THR A 169 1.82 17.80 11.36
C THR A 169 2.43 16.75 10.42
N PHE A 170 3.20 15.85 10.98
CA PHE A 170 3.69 14.65 10.30
C PHE A 170 2.71 13.50 10.53
N PHE A 171 2.29 12.82 9.46
CA PHE A 171 1.24 11.80 9.52
C PHE A 171 1.83 10.39 9.47
N LEU A 172 1.41 9.52 10.39
CA LEU A 172 1.84 8.13 10.46
C LEU A 172 0.63 7.19 10.46
N THR A 173 0.59 6.28 9.49
CA THR A 173 -0.27 5.08 9.55
C THR A 173 0.37 4.05 10.47
N PRO A 174 -0.32 2.96 10.89
CA PRO A 174 0.27 1.94 11.73
C PRO A 174 1.60 1.39 11.17
N MET A 175 1.61 0.99 9.90
CA MET A 175 2.83 0.50 9.25
C MET A 175 3.96 1.53 9.18
N TRP A 176 3.64 2.82 9.02
CA TRP A 176 4.62 3.90 9.11
C TRP A 176 5.19 4.01 10.51
N ALA A 177 4.33 3.97 11.53
CA ALA A 177 4.72 4.12 12.92
C ALA A 177 5.65 2.99 13.38
N VAL A 178 5.36 1.73 13.05
CA VAL A 178 6.20 0.61 13.47
C VAL A 178 7.54 0.52 12.69
N ASN A 179 7.60 1.11 11.51
CA ASN A 179 8.79 1.06 10.65
C ASN A 179 9.56 2.38 10.53
N TRP A 180 9.20 3.42 11.27
CA TRP A 180 9.78 4.75 11.08
C TRP A 180 11.31 4.78 11.19
N LYS A 181 11.89 4.05 12.14
CA LYS A 181 13.35 3.96 12.31
C LYS A 181 14.05 3.37 11.09
N THR A 182 13.45 2.32 10.51
CA THR A 182 13.99 1.66 9.32
C THR A 182 13.91 2.56 8.10
N VAL A 183 12.79 3.27 7.94
CA VAL A 183 12.57 4.17 6.80
C VAL A 183 13.45 5.40 6.88
N PHE A 184 13.59 6.00 8.06
CA PHE A 184 14.47 7.16 8.28
C PHE A 184 15.93 6.78 8.50
N ARG A 185 16.21 5.47 8.70
CA ARG A 185 17.53 4.92 9.01
C ARG A 185 18.29 5.77 10.02
N VAL A 186 17.72 5.86 11.20
CA VAL A 186 18.39 6.46 12.34
C VAL A 186 19.57 5.53 12.73
N GLY A 187 20.77 5.83 12.24
CA GLY A 187 22.02 5.13 12.63
C GLY A 187 22.95 4.63 11.54
N ASP A 188 22.47 4.30 10.34
CA ASP A 188 23.31 3.90 9.19
C ASP A 188 22.91 4.70 7.96
N LYS A 189 23.87 5.32 7.31
CA LYS A 189 23.76 6.26 6.17
C LYS A 189 22.35 6.43 5.57
N PRO A 190 21.75 7.60 5.74
CA PRO A 190 20.39 7.86 5.25
C PRO A 190 20.33 7.69 3.73
N PRO A 191 19.21 7.21 3.17
CA PRO A 191 19.07 6.92 1.74
C PRO A 191 19.35 8.10 0.82
N LEU A 192 19.31 9.34 1.34
CA LEU A 192 19.54 10.58 0.59
C LEU A 192 20.71 11.41 1.15
N GLY A 193 21.53 10.87 2.06
CA GLY A 193 22.58 11.66 2.72
C GLY A 193 22.06 12.70 3.73
N PHE A 194 20.76 12.69 4.05
CA PHE A 194 20.15 13.53 5.08
C PHE A 194 19.81 12.71 6.31
N GLU A 195 20.19 13.19 7.48
CA GLU A 195 19.67 12.66 8.73
C GLU A 195 18.36 13.38 9.05
N PHE A 196 17.32 12.63 9.33
CA PHE A 196 16.06 13.16 9.87
C PHE A 196 16.27 13.50 11.35
N THR A 197 16.97 14.62 11.61
CA THR A 197 17.18 15.10 12.97
C THR A 197 15.96 15.91 13.45
N PRO A 198 15.77 16.05 14.78
CA PRO A 198 14.74 16.93 15.32
C PRO A 198 14.83 18.37 14.77
N GLU A 199 16.06 18.90 14.60
CA GLU A 199 16.29 20.23 14.03
C GLU A 199 15.80 20.31 12.60
N TYR A 200 16.18 19.35 11.75
CA TYR A 200 15.77 19.31 10.35
C TYR A 200 14.25 19.21 10.20
N MET A 201 13.60 18.36 10.99
CA MET A 201 12.14 18.25 10.97
C MET A 201 11.45 19.55 11.39
N ARG A 202 12.03 20.27 12.37
CA ARG A 202 11.54 21.61 12.78
C ARG A 202 11.77 22.67 11.70
N GLU A 203 12.87 22.63 10.97
CA GLU A 203 13.16 23.52 9.83
C GLU A 203 12.14 23.30 8.69
N LEU A 204 11.73 22.05 8.46
CA LEU A 204 10.63 21.72 7.54
C LEU A 204 9.25 22.19 8.02
N GLY A 205 9.16 22.72 9.23
CA GLY A 205 7.92 23.24 9.80
C GLY A 205 7.12 22.27 10.65
N TYR A 206 7.57 21.03 10.83
CA TYR A 206 6.84 20.06 11.64
C TYR A 206 6.96 20.36 13.15
N ARG A 207 5.84 20.23 13.85
CA ARG A 207 5.72 20.42 15.31
C ARG A 207 4.90 19.33 15.96
N LYS A 208 4.10 18.59 15.16
CA LYS A 208 3.15 17.59 15.60
C LYS A 208 3.33 16.29 14.83
N VAL A 209 2.93 15.20 15.44
CA VAL A 209 2.75 13.92 14.78
C VAL A 209 1.30 13.46 14.93
N ALA A 210 0.70 13.01 13.85
CA ALA A 210 -0.63 12.43 13.86
C ALA A 210 -0.56 10.92 13.68
N GLY A 211 -1.02 10.16 14.67
CA GLY A 211 -1.34 8.75 14.50
C GLY A 211 -2.68 8.60 13.79
N ILE A 212 -2.71 7.97 12.62
CA ILE A 212 -3.94 7.68 11.88
C ILE A 212 -4.42 6.28 12.25
N ASN A 213 -5.43 6.19 13.11
CA ASN A 213 -5.99 4.93 13.54
C ASN A 213 -6.94 4.35 12.48
N THR A 214 -6.47 3.39 11.69
CA THR A 214 -7.27 2.70 10.66
C THR A 214 -8.23 1.66 11.24
N LYS A 215 -8.24 1.46 12.55
CA LYS A 215 -9.03 0.45 13.27
C LYS A 215 -8.67 -1.00 12.88
N LEU A 216 -7.50 -1.20 12.27
CA LEU A 216 -6.90 -2.49 12.05
C LEU A 216 -5.95 -2.78 13.23
N SER A 217 -6.12 -3.93 13.86
CA SER A 217 -5.40 -4.31 15.08
C SER A 217 -4.16 -5.16 14.83
N TYR A 218 -3.57 -5.10 13.63
CA TYR A 218 -2.38 -5.89 13.30
C TYR A 218 -1.12 -5.38 13.99
N GLU A 219 -1.04 -4.07 14.24
CA GLU A 219 0.10 -3.43 14.89
C GLU A 219 -0.23 -3.07 16.35
N SER A 220 -0.04 -4.04 17.26
CA SER A 220 -0.41 -3.88 18.68
C SER A 220 0.39 -2.81 19.42
N ASP A 221 1.55 -2.41 18.92
CA ASP A 221 2.42 -1.39 19.50
C ASP A 221 2.33 -0.02 18.79
N PHE A 222 1.33 0.17 17.94
CA PHE A 222 1.14 1.40 17.16
C PHE A 222 1.19 2.67 18.01
N GLU A 223 0.40 2.75 19.09
CA GLU A 223 0.35 3.91 19.97
C GLU A 223 1.71 4.18 20.62
N LYS A 224 2.37 3.13 21.13
CA LYS A 224 3.71 3.24 21.69
C LYS A 224 4.73 3.74 20.67
N LYS A 225 4.59 3.36 19.40
CA LYS A 225 5.47 3.83 18.32
C LYS A 225 5.23 5.30 17.97
N ILE A 226 4.00 5.79 18.07
CA ILE A 226 3.70 7.21 17.93
C ILE A 226 4.35 8.01 19.08
N GLU A 227 4.22 7.52 20.32
CA GLU A 227 4.87 8.15 21.49
C GLU A 227 6.40 8.19 21.33
N GLU A 228 7.00 7.07 20.88
CA GLU A 228 8.43 6.98 20.63
C GLU A 228 8.89 7.98 19.57
N PHE A 229 8.14 8.11 18.47
CA PHE A 229 8.39 9.08 17.41
C PHE A 229 8.29 10.52 17.94
N ALA A 230 7.19 10.82 18.64
CA ALA A 230 6.93 12.14 19.22
C ALA A 230 8.05 12.56 20.19
N HIS A 231 8.47 11.64 21.07
CA HIS A 231 9.55 11.88 22.01
C HIS A 231 10.88 12.16 21.29
N ASN A 232 11.20 11.36 20.26
CA ASN A 232 12.46 11.51 19.52
C ASN A 232 12.57 12.87 18.80
N PHE A 233 11.46 13.39 18.26
CA PHE A 233 11.44 14.65 17.52
C PHE A 233 10.98 15.85 18.33
N GLY A 234 10.50 15.64 19.56
CA GLY A 234 9.94 16.70 20.42
C GLY A 234 8.62 17.25 19.86
N PHE A 235 7.74 16.37 19.36
CA PHE A 235 6.47 16.72 18.74
C PHE A 235 5.30 16.50 19.69
N GLU A 236 4.24 17.31 19.49
CA GLU A 236 2.93 17.09 20.09
C GLU A 236 2.20 15.96 19.35
N ILE A 237 1.53 15.08 20.11
CA ILE A 237 0.76 13.97 19.52
C ILE A 237 -0.68 14.45 19.28
N ILE A 238 -1.19 14.16 18.08
CA ILE A 238 -2.61 14.24 17.77
C ILE A 238 -3.08 12.89 17.23
N GLU A 239 -4.36 12.58 17.44
CA GLU A 239 -4.98 11.36 16.93
C GLU A 239 -5.96 11.72 15.81
N LEU A 240 -5.94 10.92 14.74
CA LEU A 240 -6.87 11.05 13.64
C LEU A 240 -7.58 9.72 13.38
N GLU A 241 -8.89 9.80 13.13
CA GLU A 241 -9.63 8.64 12.66
C GLU A 241 -9.25 8.32 11.21
N GLY A 242 -8.81 7.09 11.00
CA GLY A 242 -8.52 6.52 9.70
C GLY A 242 -9.72 5.77 9.11
N SER A 243 -9.52 5.26 7.88
CA SER A 243 -10.54 4.54 7.14
C SER A 243 -9.92 3.51 6.21
N THR A 244 -10.51 2.34 6.13
CA THR A 244 -10.15 1.29 5.16
C THR A 244 -11.04 1.30 3.89
N GLU A 245 -11.97 2.25 3.78
CA GLU A 245 -12.98 2.25 2.72
C GLU A 245 -12.40 2.39 1.30
N ILE A 246 -11.31 3.16 1.14
CA ILE A 246 -10.64 3.31 -0.16
C ILE A 246 -10.11 1.96 -0.65
N VAL A 247 -9.42 1.23 0.21
CA VAL A 247 -8.82 -0.07 -0.14
C VAL A 247 -9.90 -1.14 -0.35
N LYS A 248 -10.92 -1.20 0.53
CA LYS A 248 -12.06 -2.12 0.40
C LYS A 248 -12.81 -1.91 -0.92
N LYS A 249 -13.16 -0.67 -1.24
CA LYS A 249 -13.89 -0.33 -2.47
C LYS A 249 -13.08 -0.63 -3.72
N SER A 250 -11.78 -0.30 -3.72
CA SER A 250 -10.88 -0.56 -4.84
C SER A 250 -10.70 -2.08 -5.07
N TYR A 251 -10.50 -2.85 -4.00
CA TYR A 251 -10.39 -4.30 -4.07
C TYR A 251 -11.66 -4.96 -4.60
N ASN A 252 -12.82 -4.66 -3.99
CA ASN A 252 -14.10 -5.24 -4.37
C ASN A 252 -14.47 -4.91 -5.82
N GLN A 253 -14.17 -3.70 -6.28
CA GLN A 253 -14.41 -3.31 -7.66
C GLN A 253 -13.55 -4.09 -8.64
N MET A 254 -12.25 -4.22 -8.35
CA MET A 254 -11.34 -4.96 -9.22
C MET A 254 -11.76 -6.42 -9.31
N ARG A 255 -12.06 -7.03 -8.18
CA ARG A 255 -12.56 -8.40 -8.09
C ARG A 255 -13.87 -8.60 -8.86
N THR A 256 -14.86 -7.70 -8.68
CA THR A 256 -16.13 -7.77 -9.42
C THR A 256 -15.92 -7.65 -10.92
N MET A 257 -14.99 -6.81 -11.36
CA MET A 257 -14.66 -6.64 -12.77
C MET A 257 -14.10 -7.95 -13.36
N LEU A 258 -13.21 -8.63 -12.65
CA LEU A 258 -12.58 -9.87 -13.12
C LEU A 258 -13.52 -11.08 -13.09
N ARG A 259 -14.51 -11.10 -12.23
CA ARG A 259 -15.53 -12.18 -12.14
C ARG A 259 -16.72 -12.01 -13.09
N ARG A 260 -16.85 -10.88 -13.77
CA ARG A 260 -17.89 -10.73 -14.80
C ARG A 260 -17.53 -11.62 -15.98
N PRO A 261 -18.44 -12.53 -16.44
CA PRO A 261 -18.19 -13.25 -17.68
C PRO A 261 -17.98 -12.20 -18.77
N LEU A 262 -16.93 -12.39 -19.56
CA LEU A 262 -16.72 -11.63 -20.80
C LEU A 262 -18.02 -11.77 -21.60
N LYS A 263 -18.73 -10.66 -21.82
CA LYS A 263 -19.82 -10.66 -22.81
C LYS A 263 -19.15 -10.95 -24.16
N VAL A 264 -19.34 -12.18 -24.62
CA VAL A 264 -19.00 -12.60 -25.99
C VAL A 264 -19.89 -11.84 -26.95
#